data_163c9400a681f19527351d170ca37402
#
_entry.id   163c9400a681f19527351d170ca37402
#
_cell.length_a   1.000
_cell.length_b   1.000
_cell.length_c   1.000
_cell.angle_alpha   90.00
_cell.angle_beta   90.00
_cell.angle_gamma   90.00
#
_symmetry.space_group_name_H-M   'P 1'
#
loop_
_entity.id
_entity.type
_entity.pdbx_description
1 polymer ?
#
loop_
_entity_poly.entity_id
_entity_poly.type
_entity_poly.pdbx_seq_one_letter_code
_entity_poly.pdbx_strand_id
1 'polypeptide(L)'
;LARLGVGLGEAGGSPPSHSMLSDYFPEEQRGTALSIYTTGIYLGLFFGYFAGGWIADTYGWRNAFFIVGIPGVVLAFLLLLLVREPPRTVLPNAVENEKASFKETIVFLLQRPAFWWIALGCSTASFVGYGNGNFFPSLLIRNYGLTVTEVGMFMGVISGSTGMLGTFLGGYLADRWGKRDKRWYVRIALWGLILSLPLSYYTLLGSEPLYVVLAYTPAHILNTLYLGPCIAICHTLVAPNMRASASAVLLFVINMIGLGLGPLVVGALSDAYIPIFGEENLRYAMLTTLTMGTSGVFFFWMAHRTLLGDISKTEAALTGTKAQS
;
A
#
# COMPACT_ATOMS: atom_id res chain seq x y z
N LEU A 1 21.15 -1.35 -12.03
CA LEU A 1 21.97 -0.70 -11.00
C LEU A 1 21.36 0.61 -10.52
N ALA A 2 20.96 1.55 -11.40
CA ALA A 2 20.37 2.83 -10.99
C ALA A 2 19.10 2.64 -10.14
N ARG A 3 18.21 1.71 -10.51
CA ARG A 3 17.01 1.36 -9.72
C ARG A 3 17.33 0.78 -8.34
N LEU A 4 18.41 0.00 -8.21
CA LEU A 4 18.89 -0.48 -6.91
C LEU A 4 19.38 0.68 -6.03
N GLY A 5 20.10 1.65 -6.63
CA GLY A 5 20.54 2.85 -5.92
C GLY A 5 19.36 3.69 -5.39
N VAL A 6 18.30 3.87 -6.20
CA VAL A 6 17.06 4.53 -5.76
C VAL A 6 16.43 3.77 -4.59
N GLY A 7 16.27 2.43 -4.69
CA GLY A 7 15.70 1.63 -3.62
C GLY A 7 16.48 1.68 -2.31
N LEU A 8 17.81 1.74 -2.36
CA LEU A 8 18.65 1.94 -1.17
C LEU A 8 18.42 3.32 -0.53
N GLY A 9 18.28 4.36 -1.36
CA GLY A 9 17.96 5.71 -0.89
C GLY A 9 16.57 5.79 -0.23
N GLU A 10 15.57 5.17 -0.83
CA GLU A 10 14.19 5.12 -0.31
C GLU A 10 14.10 4.33 1.01
N ALA A 11 14.86 3.23 1.14
CA ALA A 11 14.89 2.45 2.39
C ALA A 11 15.42 3.25 3.58
N GLY A 12 16.30 4.24 3.34
CA GLY A 12 16.81 5.17 4.35
C GLY A 12 15.84 6.31 4.71
N GLY A 13 14.73 6.48 4.00
CA GLY A 13 13.81 7.62 4.18
C GLY A 13 12.79 7.41 5.31
N SER A 14 11.83 6.51 5.11
CA SER A 14 10.65 6.39 5.98
C SER A 14 10.95 5.89 7.40
N PRO A 15 11.75 4.83 7.64
CA PRO A 15 11.97 4.34 9.00
C PRO A 15 12.67 5.34 9.91
N PRO A 16 13.75 6.04 9.49
CA PRO A 16 14.36 7.10 10.28
C PRO A 16 13.41 8.27 10.54
N SER A 17 12.63 8.69 9.55
CA SER A 17 11.65 9.79 9.70
C SER A 17 10.59 9.46 10.74
N HIS A 18 10.05 8.24 10.73
CA HIS A 18 9.07 7.80 11.74
C HIS A 18 9.69 7.77 13.14
N SER A 19 10.94 7.31 13.28
CA SER A 19 11.65 7.33 14.55
C SER A 19 11.86 8.76 15.06
N MET A 20 12.37 9.66 14.22
CA MET A 20 12.58 11.07 14.57
C MET A 20 11.26 11.76 14.99
N LEU A 21 10.18 11.56 14.23
CA LEU A 21 8.88 12.13 14.58
C LEU A 21 8.37 11.62 15.94
N SER A 22 8.61 10.35 16.24
CA SER A 22 8.25 9.76 17.52
C SER A 22 9.06 10.33 18.69
N ASP A 23 10.29 10.81 18.43
CA ASP A 23 11.16 11.45 19.43
C ASP A 23 10.84 12.95 19.60
N TYR A 24 10.37 13.62 18.54
CA TYR A 24 10.00 15.04 18.58
C TYR A 24 8.65 15.30 19.25
N PHE A 25 7.70 14.37 19.09
CA PHE A 25 6.32 14.56 19.54
C PHE A 25 5.97 13.66 20.73
N PRO A 26 5.26 14.18 21.75
CA PRO A 26 4.76 13.37 22.85
C PRO A 26 3.76 12.34 22.34
N GLU A 27 3.55 11.28 23.12
CA GLU A 27 2.75 10.12 22.71
C GLU A 27 1.36 10.48 22.19
N GLU A 28 0.72 11.49 22.81
CA GLU A 28 -0.63 11.96 22.45
C GLU A 28 -0.70 12.66 21.10
N GLN A 29 0.44 13.13 20.58
CA GLN A 29 0.54 13.88 19.31
C GLN A 29 1.21 13.05 18.20
N ARG A 30 1.80 11.91 18.50
CA ARG A 30 2.53 11.08 17.53
C ARG A 30 1.65 10.62 16.37
N GLY A 31 0.40 10.22 16.67
CA GLY A 31 -0.56 9.80 15.65
C GLY A 31 -0.81 10.92 14.63
N THR A 32 -1.03 12.15 15.11
CA THR A 32 -1.25 13.31 14.24
C THR A 32 0.00 13.64 13.42
N ALA A 33 1.18 13.65 14.03
CA ALA A 33 2.44 13.93 13.35
C ALA A 33 2.75 12.91 12.25
N LEU A 34 2.57 11.63 12.51
CA LEU A 34 2.72 10.56 11.53
C LEU A 34 1.66 10.65 10.42
N SER A 35 0.43 11.03 10.74
CA SER A 35 -0.62 11.23 9.74
C SER A 35 -0.28 12.39 8.80
N ILE A 36 0.21 13.52 9.33
CA ILE A 36 0.68 14.65 8.51
C ILE A 36 1.83 14.21 7.60
N TYR A 37 2.81 13.46 8.13
CA TYR A 37 3.91 12.92 7.34
C TYR A 37 3.39 12.02 6.20
N THR A 38 2.45 11.14 6.50
CA THR A 38 1.86 10.21 5.51
C THR A 38 1.07 10.95 4.42
N THR A 39 0.47 12.11 4.74
CA THR A 39 -0.19 12.96 3.75
C THR A 39 0.76 13.38 2.62
N GLY A 40 2.07 13.49 2.93
CA GLY A 40 3.09 13.79 1.93
C GLY A 40 3.16 12.79 0.77
N ILE A 41 2.80 11.51 1.00
CA ILE A 41 2.75 10.49 -0.06
C ILE A 41 1.71 10.88 -1.12
N TYR A 42 0.51 11.25 -0.70
CA TYR A 42 -0.58 11.61 -1.61
C TYR A 42 -0.35 12.94 -2.30
N LEU A 43 0.25 13.92 -1.58
CA LEU A 43 0.71 15.18 -2.18
C LEU A 43 1.80 14.92 -3.23
N GLY A 44 2.74 14.02 -2.92
CA GLY A 44 3.76 13.60 -3.87
C GLY A 44 3.18 12.93 -5.12
N LEU A 45 2.17 12.08 -4.96
CA LEU A 45 1.45 11.48 -6.09
C LEU A 45 0.71 12.54 -6.91
N PHE A 46 -0.01 13.44 -6.24
CA PHE A 46 -0.71 14.54 -6.90
C PHE A 46 0.23 15.39 -7.75
N PHE A 47 1.26 15.96 -7.13
CA PHE A 47 2.21 16.81 -7.85
C PHE A 47 3.06 16.04 -8.85
N GLY A 48 3.43 14.79 -8.54
CA GLY A 48 4.21 13.93 -9.42
C GLY A 48 3.48 13.63 -10.73
N TYR A 49 2.21 13.28 -10.67
CA TYR A 49 1.41 13.06 -11.88
C TYR A 49 1.04 14.38 -12.58
N PHE A 50 0.55 15.37 -11.84
CA PHE A 50 0.10 16.63 -12.40
C PHE A 50 1.26 17.42 -13.04
N ALA A 51 2.26 17.78 -12.25
CA ALA A 51 3.41 18.54 -12.73
C ALA A 51 4.30 17.70 -13.64
N GLY A 52 4.51 16.42 -13.30
CA GLY A 52 5.30 15.50 -14.10
C GLY A 52 4.71 15.26 -15.49
N GLY A 53 3.39 15.10 -15.59
CA GLY A 53 2.68 14.98 -16.86
C GLY A 53 2.84 16.23 -17.75
N TRP A 54 2.56 17.42 -17.19
CA TRP A 54 2.70 18.68 -17.89
C TRP A 54 4.14 18.95 -18.32
N ILE A 55 5.13 18.73 -17.46
CA ILE A 55 6.54 18.93 -17.78
C ILE A 55 7.00 17.97 -18.88
N ALA A 56 6.57 16.69 -18.78
CA ALA A 56 6.94 15.67 -19.75
C ALA A 56 6.41 15.98 -21.15
N ASP A 57 5.19 16.51 -21.24
CA ASP A 57 4.53 16.90 -22.49
C ASP A 57 5.18 18.14 -23.12
N THR A 58 5.54 19.14 -22.28
CA THR A 58 6.06 20.43 -22.73
C THR A 58 7.57 20.40 -22.99
N TYR A 59 8.34 19.78 -22.10
CA TYR A 59 9.81 19.82 -22.10
C TYR A 59 10.45 18.45 -22.32
N GLY A 60 9.66 17.39 -22.44
CA GLY A 60 10.10 16.02 -22.56
C GLY A 60 10.43 15.35 -21.20
N TRP A 61 10.33 14.02 -21.15
CA TRP A 61 10.42 13.24 -19.93
C TRP A 61 11.78 13.34 -19.19
N ARG A 62 12.89 13.57 -19.92
CA ARG A 62 14.22 13.73 -19.31
C ARG A 62 14.29 14.99 -18.44
N ASN A 63 13.74 16.09 -18.93
CA ASN A 63 13.70 17.35 -18.20
C ASN A 63 12.77 17.26 -16.98
N ALA A 64 11.71 16.46 -17.04
CA ALA A 64 10.84 16.21 -15.88
C ALA A 64 11.65 15.67 -14.68
N PHE A 65 12.57 14.72 -14.89
CA PHE A 65 13.41 14.20 -13.80
C PHE A 65 14.33 15.29 -13.20
N PHE A 66 14.91 16.16 -14.01
CA PHE A 66 15.73 17.26 -13.48
C PHE A 66 14.89 18.28 -12.71
N ILE A 67 13.77 18.71 -13.28
CA ILE A 67 12.91 19.74 -12.67
C ILE A 67 12.33 19.26 -11.35
N VAL A 68 11.91 17.99 -11.24
CA VAL A 68 11.38 17.42 -10.01
C VAL A 68 12.50 17.01 -9.04
N GLY A 69 13.65 16.57 -9.54
CA GLY A 69 14.77 16.10 -8.72
C GLY A 69 15.53 17.23 -8.01
N ILE A 70 15.75 18.38 -8.67
CA ILE A 70 16.49 19.51 -8.10
C ILE A 70 15.86 20.02 -6.79
N PRO A 71 14.54 20.27 -6.68
CA PRO A 71 13.89 20.61 -5.41
C PRO A 71 14.13 19.59 -4.31
N GLY A 72 14.15 18.29 -4.65
CA GLY A 72 14.46 17.21 -3.69
C GLY A 72 15.87 17.34 -3.10
N VAL A 73 16.85 17.64 -3.94
CA VAL A 73 18.24 17.88 -3.48
C VAL A 73 18.31 19.12 -2.59
N VAL A 74 17.64 20.21 -2.97
CA VAL A 74 17.58 21.44 -2.14
C VAL A 74 16.94 21.15 -0.80
N LEU A 75 15.81 20.41 -0.77
CA LEU A 75 15.15 20.00 0.47
C LEU A 75 16.04 19.11 1.35
N ALA A 76 16.85 18.23 0.76
CA ALA A 76 17.81 17.41 1.51
C ALA A 76 18.87 18.29 2.20
N PHE A 77 19.41 19.31 1.53
CA PHE A 77 20.33 20.27 2.14
C PHE A 77 19.65 21.10 3.23
N LEU A 78 18.42 21.58 2.99
CA LEU A 78 17.67 22.32 4.01
C LEU A 78 17.40 21.47 5.25
N LEU A 79 17.06 20.19 5.07
CA LEU A 79 16.86 19.25 6.17
C LEU A 79 18.13 19.09 7.00
N LEU A 80 19.29 18.91 6.37
CA LEU A 80 20.58 18.81 7.06
C LEU A 80 20.93 20.08 7.85
N LEU A 81 20.53 21.25 7.38
CA LEU A 81 20.86 22.53 8.00
C LEU A 81 19.86 22.93 9.10
N LEU A 82 18.58 22.62 8.93
CA LEU A 82 17.50 23.13 9.77
C LEU A 82 16.99 22.11 10.81
N VAL A 83 17.07 20.80 10.49
CA VAL A 83 16.56 19.76 11.40
C VAL A 83 17.68 19.30 12.31
N ARG A 84 17.49 19.53 13.60
CA ARG A 84 18.41 19.03 14.65
C ARG A 84 17.99 17.61 15.03
N GLU A 85 18.95 16.75 15.30
CA GLU A 85 18.64 15.42 15.83
C GLU A 85 18.06 15.57 17.25
N PRO A 86 16.85 15.05 17.52
CA PRO A 86 16.26 15.14 18.85
C PRO A 86 17.12 14.38 19.86
N PRO A 87 17.25 14.87 21.10
CA PRO A 87 17.91 14.10 22.14
C PRO A 87 17.12 12.81 22.34
N ARG A 88 17.77 11.68 22.10
CA ARG A 88 17.15 10.37 22.37
C ARG A 88 16.86 10.29 23.85
N THR A 89 15.60 10.29 24.23
CA THR A 89 15.16 10.06 25.60
C THR A 89 15.41 8.58 25.91
N VAL A 90 16.62 8.27 26.35
CA VAL A 90 16.90 6.99 26.99
C VAL A 90 16.15 7.06 28.31
N LEU A 91 14.97 6.46 28.38
CA LEU A 91 14.27 6.26 29.65
C LEU A 91 15.20 5.41 30.54
N PRO A 92 15.66 5.92 31.70
CA PRO A 92 16.66 5.23 32.54
C PRO A 92 16.19 3.85 33.07
N ASN A 93 14.93 3.51 32.88
CA ASN A 93 14.29 2.28 33.34
C ASN A 93 13.43 1.60 32.24
N ALA A 94 13.71 1.84 30.96
CA ALA A 94 13.29 0.86 29.99
C ALA A 94 14.06 -0.43 30.33
N VAL A 95 13.44 -1.27 31.16
CA VAL A 95 13.75 -2.70 31.17
C VAL A 95 13.84 -3.03 29.69
N GLU A 96 15.02 -3.42 29.21
CA GLU A 96 15.21 -3.98 27.90
C GLU A 96 14.21 -5.14 27.78
N ASN A 97 12.99 -4.82 27.35
CA ASN A 97 12.14 -5.86 26.77
C ASN A 97 12.97 -6.30 25.59
N GLU A 98 13.73 -7.37 25.75
CA GLU A 98 14.58 -7.96 24.74
C GLU A 98 13.75 -7.97 23.45
N LYS A 99 14.19 -7.21 22.45
CA LYS A 99 13.52 -7.21 21.17
C LYS A 99 13.52 -8.64 20.69
N ALA A 100 12.35 -9.22 20.53
CA ALA A 100 12.26 -10.58 20.04
C ALA A 100 13.11 -10.69 18.77
N SER A 101 13.91 -11.74 18.69
CA SER A 101 14.73 -12.00 17.50
C SER A 101 13.81 -12.10 16.27
N PHE A 102 14.31 -11.64 15.14
CA PHE A 102 13.58 -11.79 13.86
C PHE A 102 13.19 -13.26 13.61
N LYS A 103 14.09 -14.20 13.94
CA LYS A 103 13.81 -15.63 13.84
C LYS A 103 12.65 -16.08 14.73
N GLU A 104 12.62 -15.61 15.97
CA GLU A 104 11.51 -15.91 16.91
C GLU A 104 10.19 -15.37 16.38
N THR A 105 10.21 -14.13 15.83
CA THR A 105 9.02 -13.55 15.21
C THR A 105 8.52 -14.40 14.04
N ILE A 106 9.40 -14.86 13.16
CA ILE A 106 9.02 -15.74 12.04
C ILE A 106 8.43 -17.04 12.53
N VAL A 107 9.06 -17.72 13.49
CA VAL A 107 8.55 -18.97 14.07
C VAL A 107 7.16 -18.75 14.69
N PHE A 108 6.98 -17.63 15.40
CA PHE A 108 5.70 -17.27 15.99
C PHE A 108 4.61 -17.05 14.92
N LEU A 109 4.95 -16.33 13.84
CA LEU A 109 4.03 -16.06 12.73
C LEU A 109 3.66 -17.32 11.93
N LEU A 110 4.57 -18.30 11.81
CA LEU A 110 4.26 -19.58 11.16
C LEU A 110 3.14 -20.35 11.85
N GLN A 111 2.94 -20.13 13.14
CA GLN A 111 1.86 -20.73 13.94
C GLN A 111 0.55 -19.95 13.88
N ARG A 112 0.48 -18.87 13.10
CA ARG A 112 -0.66 -17.96 13.00
C ARG A 112 -1.14 -17.88 11.54
N PRO A 113 -1.92 -18.86 11.07
CA PRO A 113 -2.39 -18.90 9.69
C PRO A 113 -3.15 -17.63 9.28
N ALA A 114 -3.87 -16.96 10.19
CA ALA A 114 -4.55 -15.70 9.90
C ALA A 114 -3.60 -14.63 9.37
N PHE A 115 -2.37 -14.53 9.90
CA PHE A 115 -1.36 -13.59 9.43
C PHE A 115 -1.02 -13.82 7.95
N TRP A 116 -0.78 -15.07 7.56
CA TRP A 116 -0.41 -15.42 6.19
C TRP A 116 -1.56 -15.22 5.21
N TRP A 117 -2.80 -15.54 5.63
CA TRP A 117 -3.97 -15.26 4.82
C TRP A 117 -4.18 -13.75 4.60
N ILE A 118 -3.96 -12.92 5.63
CA ILE A 118 -3.96 -11.46 5.50
C ILE A 118 -2.84 -11.01 4.56
N ALA A 119 -1.62 -11.51 4.74
CA ALA A 119 -0.48 -11.15 3.91
C ALA A 119 -0.72 -11.49 2.43
N LEU A 120 -1.25 -12.69 2.12
CA LEU A 120 -1.60 -13.09 0.76
C LEU A 120 -2.74 -12.25 0.18
N GLY A 121 -3.78 -11.95 0.98
CA GLY A 121 -4.88 -11.08 0.54
C GLY A 121 -4.39 -9.67 0.20
N CYS A 122 -3.58 -9.07 1.08
CA CYS A 122 -2.96 -7.77 0.83
C CYS A 122 -2.01 -7.80 -0.38
N SER A 123 -1.23 -8.86 -0.52
CA SER A 123 -0.30 -9.03 -1.65
C SER A 123 -1.04 -9.13 -2.98
N THR A 124 -2.16 -9.84 -3.00
CA THR A 124 -3.01 -9.97 -4.19
C THR A 124 -3.66 -8.63 -4.57
N ALA A 125 -4.18 -7.88 -3.58
CA ALA A 125 -4.71 -6.55 -3.80
C ALA A 125 -3.62 -5.59 -4.31
N SER A 126 -2.42 -5.63 -3.71
CA SER A 126 -1.26 -4.87 -4.17
C SER A 126 -0.77 -5.28 -5.55
N PHE A 127 -0.82 -6.57 -5.89
CA PHE A 127 -0.45 -7.09 -7.20
C PHE A 127 -1.29 -6.46 -8.31
N VAL A 128 -2.60 -6.42 -8.13
CA VAL A 128 -3.51 -5.73 -9.05
C VAL A 128 -3.29 -4.23 -9.02
N GLY A 129 -3.18 -3.64 -7.83
CA GLY A 129 -3.02 -2.20 -7.63
C GLY A 129 -1.77 -1.65 -8.31
N TYR A 130 -0.60 -2.23 -8.05
CA TYR A 130 0.65 -1.81 -8.69
C TYR A 130 0.76 -2.27 -10.15
N GLY A 131 0.31 -3.50 -10.45
CA GLY A 131 0.31 -4.03 -11.81
C GLY A 131 -0.51 -3.14 -12.74
N ASN A 132 -1.80 -3.04 -12.49
CA ASN A 132 -2.69 -2.24 -13.33
C ASN A 132 -2.44 -0.74 -13.18
N GLY A 133 -2.15 -0.24 -11.96
CA GLY A 133 -1.90 1.18 -11.71
C GLY A 133 -0.75 1.76 -12.52
N ASN A 134 0.35 1.00 -12.69
CA ASN A 134 1.49 1.44 -13.50
C ASN A 134 1.21 1.50 -15.01
N PHE A 135 0.31 0.65 -15.50
CA PHE A 135 -0.03 0.58 -16.92
C PHE A 135 -1.31 1.35 -17.29
N PHE A 136 -2.12 1.73 -16.31
CA PHE A 136 -3.37 2.44 -16.55
C PHE A 136 -3.18 3.78 -17.31
N PRO A 137 -2.14 4.61 -17.01
CA PRO A 137 -1.83 5.77 -17.84
C PRO A 137 -1.59 5.42 -19.30
N SER A 138 -0.83 4.34 -19.56
CA SER A 138 -0.57 3.88 -20.93
C SER A 138 -1.83 3.40 -21.64
N LEU A 139 -2.73 2.74 -20.92
CA LEU A 139 -4.04 2.34 -21.45
C LEU A 139 -4.86 3.56 -21.86
N LEU A 140 -4.90 4.60 -21.02
CA LEU A 140 -5.64 5.84 -21.30
C LEU A 140 -5.10 6.56 -22.55
N ILE A 141 -3.78 6.62 -22.72
CA ILE A 141 -3.15 7.23 -23.89
C ILE A 141 -3.44 6.40 -25.16
N ARG A 142 -3.24 5.06 -25.10
CA ARG A 142 -3.34 4.20 -26.29
C ARG A 142 -4.77 3.97 -26.75
N ASN A 143 -5.68 3.69 -25.83
CA ASN A 143 -7.04 3.28 -26.16
C ASN A 143 -8.05 4.42 -26.21
N TYR A 144 -7.76 5.54 -25.54
CA TYR A 144 -8.67 6.69 -25.48
C TYR A 144 -8.09 7.96 -26.10
N GLY A 145 -6.83 7.92 -26.56
CA GLY A 145 -6.19 9.06 -27.25
C GLY A 145 -5.94 10.27 -26.36
N LEU A 146 -5.92 10.08 -25.02
CA LEU A 146 -5.65 11.17 -24.09
C LEU A 146 -4.18 11.60 -24.13
N THR A 147 -3.94 12.89 -23.97
CA THR A 147 -2.58 13.44 -23.85
C THR A 147 -1.95 13.07 -22.51
N VAL A 148 -0.61 13.11 -22.44
CA VAL A 148 0.14 12.85 -21.20
C VAL A 148 -0.29 13.82 -20.09
N THR A 149 -0.56 15.09 -20.45
CA THR A 149 -1.04 16.11 -19.51
C THR A 149 -2.42 15.78 -18.95
N GLU A 150 -3.38 15.38 -19.79
CA GLU A 150 -4.73 14.99 -19.34
C GLU A 150 -4.69 13.78 -18.42
N VAL A 151 -3.90 12.77 -18.79
CA VAL A 151 -3.69 11.58 -17.93
C VAL A 151 -3.01 11.95 -16.63
N GLY A 152 -2.01 12.84 -16.67
CA GLY A 152 -1.32 13.33 -15.47
C GLY A 152 -2.27 14.05 -14.52
N MET A 153 -3.13 14.96 -15.05
CA MET A 153 -4.16 15.63 -14.26
C MET A 153 -5.16 14.64 -13.67
N PHE A 154 -5.67 13.72 -14.48
CA PHE A 154 -6.60 12.69 -14.05
C PHE A 154 -6.01 11.82 -12.93
N MET A 155 -4.84 11.24 -13.16
CA MET A 155 -4.18 10.37 -12.17
C MET A 155 -3.79 11.13 -10.90
N GLY A 156 -3.26 12.35 -11.04
CA GLY A 156 -2.88 13.18 -9.90
C GLY A 156 -4.07 13.50 -9.01
N VAL A 157 -5.11 14.11 -9.59
CA VAL A 157 -6.30 14.52 -8.82
C VAL A 157 -7.05 13.33 -8.27
N ILE A 158 -7.37 12.35 -9.12
CA ILE A 158 -8.24 11.25 -8.69
C ILE A 158 -7.47 10.26 -7.84
N SER A 159 -6.35 9.72 -8.30
CA SER A 159 -5.63 8.68 -7.53
C SER A 159 -5.09 9.24 -6.20
N GLY A 160 -4.62 10.48 -6.17
CA GLY A 160 -4.17 11.15 -4.96
C GLY A 160 -5.30 11.31 -3.94
N SER A 161 -6.42 11.93 -4.36
CA SER A 161 -7.55 12.19 -3.45
C SER A 161 -8.28 10.92 -3.02
N THR A 162 -8.54 10.00 -3.96
CA THR A 162 -9.25 8.75 -3.66
C THR A 162 -8.41 7.78 -2.85
N GLY A 163 -7.10 7.71 -3.07
CA GLY A 163 -6.19 6.90 -2.27
C GLY A 163 -6.14 7.36 -0.81
N MET A 164 -6.05 8.69 -0.59
CA MET A 164 -6.12 9.27 0.75
C MET A 164 -7.47 8.98 1.42
N LEU A 165 -8.57 9.24 0.70
CA LEU A 165 -9.92 9.01 1.20
C LEU A 165 -10.17 7.54 1.55
N GLY A 166 -9.79 6.61 0.66
CA GLY A 166 -9.98 5.19 0.88
C GLY A 166 -9.15 4.67 2.07
N THR A 167 -7.88 5.04 2.16
CA THR A 167 -7.03 4.66 3.29
C THR A 167 -7.57 5.18 4.62
N PHE A 168 -8.01 6.45 4.66
CA PHE A 168 -8.63 7.04 5.85
C PHE A 168 -9.93 6.32 6.22
N LEU A 169 -10.85 6.14 5.26
CA LEU A 169 -12.11 5.43 5.49
C LEU A 169 -11.87 4.00 5.96
N GLY A 170 -10.91 3.30 5.38
CA GLY A 170 -10.55 1.95 5.79
C GLY A 170 -10.18 1.87 7.27
N GLY A 171 -9.28 2.73 7.72
CA GLY A 171 -8.88 2.83 9.13
C GLY A 171 -10.04 3.22 10.05
N TYR A 172 -10.76 4.28 9.69
CA TYR A 172 -11.90 4.78 10.48
C TYR A 172 -13.01 3.73 10.66
N LEU A 173 -13.40 3.06 9.57
CA LEU A 173 -14.43 2.02 9.63
C LEU A 173 -13.96 0.80 10.42
N ALA A 174 -12.69 0.42 10.26
CA ALA A 174 -12.10 -0.68 11.01
C ALA A 174 -12.11 -0.41 12.52
N ASP A 175 -11.70 0.78 12.93
CA ASP A 175 -11.70 1.16 14.35
C ASP A 175 -13.13 1.23 14.91
N ARG A 176 -14.07 1.82 14.14
CA ARG A 176 -15.46 1.96 14.58
C ARG A 176 -16.16 0.61 14.78
N TRP A 177 -16.05 -0.29 13.79
CA TRP A 177 -16.74 -1.57 13.82
C TRP A 177 -15.92 -2.66 14.51
N GLY A 178 -14.61 -2.57 14.49
CA GLY A 178 -13.68 -3.47 15.15
C GLY A 178 -13.78 -3.46 16.68
N LYS A 179 -14.35 -2.40 17.29
CA LYS A 179 -14.70 -2.36 18.72
C LYS A 179 -15.71 -3.44 19.11
N ARG A 180 -16.62 -3.80 18.18
CA ARG A 180 -17.65 -4.84 18.43
C ARG A 180 -17.15 -6.23 18.04
N ASP A 181 -16.42 -6.34 16.93
CA ASP A 181 -15.91 -7.63 16.42
C ASP A 181 -14.61 -7.36 15.62
N LYS A 182 -13.49 -7.87 16.13
CA LYS A 182 -12.16 -7.72 15.50
C LYS A 182 -12.11 -8.20 14.04
N ARG A 183 -13.00 -9.07 13.63
CA ARG A 183 -13.10 -9.54 12.24
C ARG A 183 -13.42 -8.43 11.25
N TRP A 184 -13.95 -7.29 11.70
CA TRP A 184 -14.21 -6.15 10.82
C TRP A 184 -12.95 -5.57 10.17
N TYR A 185 -11.79 -5.68 10.81
CA TYR A 185 -10.53 -5.28 10.19
C TYR A 185 -10.25 -6.02 8.87
N VAL A 186 -10.61 -7.30 8.80
CA VAL A 186 -10.47 -8.12 7.59
C VAL A 186 -11.70 -8.01 6.69
N ARG A 187 -12.90 -7.89 7.25
CA ARG A 187 -14.16 -7.75 6.46
C ARG A 187 -14.15 -6.49 5.60
N ILE A 188 -13.58 -5.38 6.08
CA ILE A 188 -13.47 -4.15 5.30
C ILE A 188 -12.62 -4.38 4.05
N ALA A 189 -11.48 -5.06 4.19
CA ALA A 189 -10.65 -5.44 3.05
C ALA A 189 -11.39 -6.38 2.09
N LEU A 190 -12.09 -7.38 2.63
CA LEU A 190 -12.88 -8.35 1.86
C LEU A 190 -14.00 -7.65 1.05
N TRP A 191 -14.84 -6.86 1.73
CA TRP A 191 -15.95 -6.16 1.06
C TRP A 191 -15.45 -5.06 0.12
N GLY A 192 -14.38 -4.35 0.49
CA GLY A 192 -13.73 -3.38 -0.39
C GLY A 192 -13.30 -4.03 -1.71
N LEU A 193 -12.64 -5.19 -1.63
CA LEU A 193 -12.23 -5.92 -2.82
C LEU A 193 -13.44 -6.41 -3.63
N ILE A 194 -14.43 -7.07 -3.01
CA ILE A 194 -15.63 -7.59 -3.71
C ILE A 194 -16.38 -6.47 -4.44
N LEU A 195 -16.62 -5.35 -3.77
CA LEU A 195 -17.37 -4.23 -4.33
C LEU A 195 -16.56 -3.47 -5.41
N SER A 196 -15.24 -3.48 -5.33
CA SER A 196 -14.40 -2.86 -6.35
C SER A 196 -14.33 -3.65 -7.65
N LEU A 197 -14.51 -4.99 -7.63
CA LEU A 197 -14.36 -5.85 -8.82
C LEU A 197 -15.22 -5.40 -10.00
N PRO A 198 -16.56 -5.27 -9.88
CA PRO A 198 -17.40 -4.88 -11.02
C PRO A 198 -17.02 -3.51 -11.58
N LEU A 199 -16.67 -2.57 -10.71
CA LEU A 199 -16.21 -1.23 -11.10
C LEU A 199 -14.86 -1.29 -11.82
N SER A 200 -13.93 -2.10 -11.32
CA SER A 200 -12.61 -2.29 -11.93
C SER A 200 -12.71 -2.98 -13.29
N TYR A 201 -13.59 -3.98 -13.45
CA TYR A 201 -13.87 -4.57 -14.77
C TYR A 201 -14.46 -3.54 -15.72
N TYR A 202 -15.42 -2.75 -15.26
CA TYR A 202 -16.01 -1.70 -16.09
C TYR A 202 -14.95 -0.63 -16.48
N THR A 203 -14.06 -0.25 -15.56
CA THR A 203 -12.95 0.67 -15.85
C THR A 203 -12.06 0.18 -17.00
N LEU A 204 -11.84 -1.13 -17.12
CA LEU A 204 -11.00 -1.70 -18.16
C LEU A 204 -11.76 -1.98 -19.47
N LEU A 205 -13.06 -2.29 -19.39
CA LEU A 205 -13.90 -2.65 -20.54
C LEU A 205 -14.69 -1.47 -21.13
N GLY A 206 -14.82 -0.38 -20.41
CA GLY A 206 -15.58 0.79 -20.86
C GLY A 206 -14.98 1.38 -22.13
N SER A 207 -15.82 1.92 -23.01
CA SER A 207 -15.42 2.57 -24.27
C SER A 207 -15.33 4.09 -24.14
N GLU A 208 -16.10 4.68 -23.22
CA GLU A 208 -16.20 6.13 -23.06
C GLU A 208 -15.32 6.62 -21.90
N PRO A 209 -14.37 7.54 -22.14
CA PRO A 209 -13.42 8.00 -21.11
C PRO A 209 -14.10 8.52 -19.84
N LEU A 210 -15.20 9.26 -19.97
CA LEU A 210 -15.93 9.83 -18.84
C LEU A 210 -16.43 8.73 -17.89
N TYR A 211 -17.06 7.69 -18.42
CA TYR A 211 -17.60 6.59 -17.60
C TYR A 211 -16.48 5.73 -17.01
N VAL A 212 -15.36 5.58 -17.70
CA VAL A 212 -14.14 4.92 -17.18
C VAL A 212 -13.63 5.66 -15.94
N VAL A 213 -13.53 7.00 -16.02
CA VAL A 213 -13.14 7.86 -14.88
C VAL A 213 -14.12 7.74 -13.71
N LEU A 214 -15.43 7.80 -14.02
CA LEU A 214 -16.49 7.69 -13.00
C LEU A 214 -16.47 6.33 -12.30
N ALA A 215 -16.15 5.25 -13.01
CA ALA A 215 -16.03 3.92 -12.43
C ALA A 215 -14.71 3.72 -11.66
N TYR A 216 -13.61 4.26 -12.19
CA TYR A 216 -12.29 4.19 -11.54
C TYR A 216 -12.28 4.84 -10.17
N THR A 217 -12.93 5.99 -10.02
CA THR A 217 -12.95 6.77 -8.78
C THR A 217 -13.42 5.95 -7.57
N PRO A 218 -14.65 5.38 -7.55
CA PRO A 218 -15.09 4.54 -6.44
C PRO A 218 -14.35 3.20 -6.36
N ALA A 219 -13.93 2.62 -7.50
CA ALA A 219 -13.12 1.42 -7.50
C ALA A 219 -11.80 1.62 -6.75
N HIS A 220 -11.12 2.73 -6.99
CA HIS A 220 -9.84 3.06 -6.34
C HIS A 220 -9.99 3.32 -4.84
N ILE A 221 -11.07 4.02 -4.40
CA ILE A 221 -11.39 4.19 -2.99
C ILE A 221 -11.54 2.82 -2.31
N LEU A 222 -12.34 1.93 -2.91
CA LEU A 222 -12.61 0.59 -2.36
C LEU A 222 -11.34 -0.28 -2.34
N ASN A 223 -10.51 -0.18 -3.37
CA ASN A 223 -9.25 -0.91 -3.45
C ASN A 223 -8.18 -0.45 -2.45
N THR A 224 -8.27 0.76 -1.91
CA THR A 224 -7.29 1.29 -0.93
C THR A 224 -7.72 1.13 0.53
N LEU A 225 -8.93 0.61 0.80
CA LEU A 225 -9.46 0.40 2.16
C LEU A 225 -8.67 -0.59 3.01
N TYR A 226 -7.93 -1.51 2.40
CA TYR A 226 -7.43 -2.72 3.07
C TYR A 226 -6.18 -2.52 3.92
N LEU A 227 -5.25 -1.65 3.51
CA LEU A 227 -3.88 -1.66 4.03
C LEU A 227 -3.80 -1.28 5.51
N GLY A 228 -4.42 -0.17 5.90
CA GLY A 228 -4.44 0.31 7.28
C GLY A 228 -5.05 -0.72 8.24
N PRO A 229 -6.28 -1.19 8.00
CA PRO A 229 -6.90 -2.24 8.81
C PRO A 229 -6.07 -3.52 8.93
N CYS A 230 -5.49 -3.99 7.81
CA CYS A 230 -4.70 -5.21 7.81
C CYS A 230 -3.40 -5.08 8.61
N ILE A 231 -2.71 -3.94 8.55
CA ILE A 231 -1.55 -3.68 9.40
C ILE A 231 -1.96 -3.64 10.88
N ALA A 232 -3.04 -2.93 11.20
CA ALA A 232 -3.53 -2.82 12.58
C ALA A 232 -3.88 -4.19 13.18
N ILE A 233 -4.60 -5.03 12.45
CA ILE A 233 -4.98 -6.35 12.95
C ILE A 233 -3.79 -7.30 13.06
N CYS A 234 -2.79 -7.20 12.18
CA CYS A 234 -1.55 -7.97 12.30
C CYS A 234 -0.81 -7.69 13.61
N HIS A 235 -0.88 -6.45 14.13
CA HIS A 235 -0.30 -6.12 15.43
C HIS A 235 -1.00 -6.79 16.61
N THR A 236 -2.26 -7.21 16.47
CA THR A 236 -2.97 -7.97 17.51
C THR A 236 -2.66 -9.46 17.48
N LEU A 237 -2.07 -9.95 16.38
CA LEU A 237 -1.66 -11.34 16.20
C LEU A 237 -0.28 -11.65 16.78
N VAL A 238 0.45 -10.66 17.27
CA VAL A 238 1.82 -10.81 17.77
C VAL A 238 2.02 -10.10 19.12
N ALA A 239 3.05 -10.50 19.84
CA ALA A 239 3.47 -9.81 21.05
C ALA A 239 3.96 -8.38 20.77
N PRO A 240 3.84 -7.42 21.70
CA PRO A 240 4.24 -6.03 21.49
C PRO A 240 5.68 -5.86 20.98
N ASN A 241 6.63 -6.64 21.48
CA ASN A 241 8.04 -6.62 21.08
C ASN A 241 8.32 -7.23 19.69
N MET A 242 7.32 -7.90 19.07
CA MET A 242 7.39 -8.50 17.73
C MET A 242 6.71 -7.62 16.63
N ARG A 243 5.95 -6.60 17.00
CA ARG A 243 5.12 -5.81 16.05
C ARG A 243 5.90 -5.22 14.89
N ALA A 244 7.08 -4.65 15.16
CA ALA A 244 7.92 -4.06 14.12
C ALA A 244 8.39 -5.12 13.11
N SER A 245 8.86 -6.27 13.60
CA SER A 245 9.31 -7.39 12.76
C SER A 245 8.15 -8.00 11.97
N ALA A 246 6.97 -8.14 12.60
CA ALA A 246 5.76 -8.64 11.92
C ALA A 246 5.31 -7.70 10.79
N SER A 247 5.32 -6.38 11.03
CA SER A 247 5.04 -5.38 9.98
C SER A 247 6.06 -5.45 8.85
N ALA A 248 7.35 -5.62 9.16
CA ALA A 248 8.39 -5.77 8.17
C ALA A 248 8.17 -7.01 7.28
N VAL A 249 7.81 -8.15 7.88
CA VAL A 249 7.46 -9.37 7.13
C VAL A 249 6.23 -9.16 6.27
N LEU A 250 5.17 -8.55 6.82
CA LEU A 250 3.95 -8.27 6.07
C LEU A 250 4.24 -7.39 4.85
N LEU A 251 4.93 -6.26 5.05
CA LEU A 251 5.27 -5.33 3.97
C LEU A 251 6.23 -5.94 2.95
N PHE A 252 7.18 -6.77 3.41
CA PHE A 252 8.06 -7.50 2.50
C PHE A 252 7.29 -8.42 1.56
N VAL A 253 6.35 -9.22 2.08
CA VAL A 253 5.53 -10.13 1.26
C VAL A 253 4.64 -9.33 0.30
N ILE A 254 4.00 -8.25 0.79
CA ILE A 254 3.18 -7.36 -0.03
C ILE A 254 3.98 -6.74 -1.18
N ASN A 255 5.16 -6.21 -0.90
CA ASN A 255 5.97 -5.54 -1.93
C ASN A 255 6.62 -6.53 -2.90
N MET A 256 7.08 -7.68 -2.43
CA MET A 256 7.66 -8.71 -3.32
C MET A 256 6.63 -9.21 -4.35
N ILE A 257 5.41 -9.51 -3.90
CA ILE A 257 4.35 -10.00 -4.78
C ILE A 257 3.68 -8.82 -5.52
N GLY A 258 3.33 -7.75 -4.80
CA GLY A 258 2.60 -6.63 -5.37
C GLY A 258 3.46 -5.79 -6.30
N LEU A 259 4.43 -5.07 -5.75
CA LEU A 259 5.27 -4.15 -6.50
C LEU A 259 6.27 -4.87 -7.43
N GLY A 260 6.81 -6.02 -6.97
CA GLY A 260 7.77 -6.79 -7.76
C GLY A 260 7.15 -7.54 -8.92
N LEU A 261 6.14 -8.37 -8.66
CA LEU A 261 5.53 -9.23 -9.68
C LEU A 261 4.40 -8.55 -10.46
N GLY A 262 3.63 -7.62 -9.84
CA GLY A 262 2.47 -7.01 -10.49
C GLY A 262 2.78 -6.41 -11.86
N PRO A 263 3.63 -5.38 -11.95
CA PRO A 263 3.98 -4.76 -13.23
C PRO A 263 4.68 -5.72 -14.19
N LEU A 264 5.52 -6.64 -13.66
CA LEU A 264 6.22 -7.64 -14.47
C LEU A 264 5.23 -8.56 -15.20
N VAL A 265 4.21 -9.06 -14.48
CA VAL A 265 3.22 -9.96 -15.06
C VAL A 265 2.32 -9.24 -16.06
N VAL A 266 1.88 -8.00 -15.76
CA VAL A 266 1.09 -7.20 -16.71
C VAL A 266 1.90 -6.98 -18.00
N GLY A 267 3.17 -6.58 -17.90
CA GLY A 267 4.04 -6.37 -19.06
C GLY A 267 4.24 -7.65 -19.88
N ALA A 268 4.59 -8.76 -19.22
CA ALA A 268 4.80 -10.05 -19.88
C ALA A 268 3.53 -10.57 -20.57
N LEU A 269 2.36 -10.44 -19.93
CA LEU A 269 1.09 -10.80 -20.54
C LEU A 269 0.73 -9.89 -21.71
N SER A 270 1.00 -8.57 -21.57
CA SER A 270 0.77 -7.63 -22.67
C SER A 270 1.58 -8.02 -23.90
N ASP A 271 2.87 -8.34 -23.75
CA ASP A 271 3.72 -8.79 -24.85
C ASP A 271 3.25 -10.11 -25.45
N ALA A 272 2.88 -11.07 -24.61
CA ALA A 272 2.37 -12.37 -25.04
C ALA A 272 1.02 -12.27 -25.78
N TYR A 273 0.24 -11.25 -25.51
CA TYR A 273 -1.09 -11.03 -26.11
C TYR A 273 -1.06 -10.24 -27.41
N ILE A 274 0.06 -9.65 -27.79
CA ILE A 274 0.19 -8.91 -29.08
C ILE A 274 -0.30 -9.75 -30.27
N PRO A 275 0.08 -11.03 -30.45
CA PRO A 275 -0.37 -11.82 -31.61
C PRO A 275 -1.87 -12.11 -31.62
N ILE A 276 -2.54 -12.05 -30.47
CA ILE A 276 -3.94 -12.46 -30.31
C ILE A 276 -4.87 -11.24 -30.34
N PHE A 277 -4.50 -10.16 -29.62
CA PHE A 277 -5.37 -9.01 -29.41
C PHE A 277 -4.88 -7.70 -30.05
N GLY A 278 -3.71 -7.72 -30.71
CA GLY A 278 -3.16 -6.52 -31.37
C GLY A 278 -3.03 -5.32 -30.42
N GLU A 279 -3.64 -4.21 -30.76
CA GLU A 279 -3.59 -2.96 -29.98
C GLU A 279 -4.28 -3.05 -28.60
N GLU A 280 -5.21 -4.00 -28.43
CA GLU A 280 -5.92 -4.22 -27.17
C GLU A 280 -5.14 -5.13 -26.18
N ASN A 281 -3.94 -5.57 -26.55
CA ASN A 281 -3.12 -6.49 -25.76
C ASN A 281 -2.96 -6.06 -24.28
N LEU A 282 -2.72 -4.78 -24.04
CA LEU A 282 -2.54 -4.23 -22.70
C LEU A 282 -3.83 -4.32 -21.87
N ARG A 283 -4.98 -4.00 -22.47
CA ARG A 283 -6.29 -4.11 -21.81
C ARG A 283 -6.56 -5.53 -21.34
N TYR A 284 -6.34 -6.52 -22.21
CA TYR A 284 -6.56 -7.93 -21.87
C TYR A 284 -5.54 -8.45 -20.86
N ALA A 285 -4.30 -7.96 -20.87
CA ALA A 285 -3.32 -8.28 -19.84
C ALA A 285 -3.76 -7.76 -18.46
N MET A 286 -4.26 -6.52 -18.40
CA MET A 286 -4.80 -5.92 -17.18
C MET A 286 -6.08 -6.62 -16.69
N LEU A 287 -6.95 -7.07 -17.59
CA LEU A 287 -8.13 -7.89 -17.25
C LEU A 287 -7.73 -9.24 -16.67
N THR A 288 -6.73 -9.89 -17.26
CA THR A 288 -6.21 -11.17 -16.76
C THR A 288 -5.65 -11.02 -15.35
N THR A 289 -4.84 -10.00 -15.10
CA THR A 289 -4.29 -9.74 -13.75
C THR A 289 -5.38 -9.34 -12.75
N LEU A 290 -6.40 -8.58 -13.17
CA LEU A 290 -7.57 -8.28 -12.33
C LEU A 290 -8.31 -9.58 -11.96
N THR A 291 -8.48 -10.50 -12.91
CA THR A 291 -9.10 -11.80 -12.67
C THR A 291 -8.26 -12.65 -11.70
N MET A 292 -6.93 -12.69 -11.86
CA MET A 292 -6.04 -13.33 -10.88
C MET A 292 -6.21 -12.71 -9.49
N GLY A 293 -6.42 -11.40 -9.43
CA GLY A 293 -6.67 -10.64 -8.21
C GLY A 293 -7.92 -11.04 -7.44
N THR A 294 -8.90 -11.69 -8.09
CA THR A 294 -10.11 -12.20 -7.40
C THR A 294 -9.78 -13.25 -6.34
N SER A 295 -8.62 -13.93 -6.45
CA SER A 295 -8.13 -14.86 -5.42
C SER A 295 -7.93 -14.19 -4.05
N GLY A 296 -7.74 -12.87 -4.01
CA GLY A 296 -7.69 -12.08 -2.77
C GLY A 296 -8.97 -12.19 -1.93
N VAL A 297 -10.14 -12.38 -2.58
CA VAL A 297 -11.42 -12.62 -1.88
C VAL A 297 -11.34 -13.90 -1.06
N PHE A 298 -10.79 -14.98 -1.64
CA PHE A 298 -10.59 -16.23 -0.92
C PHE A 298 -9.60 -16.06 0.26
N PHE A 299 -8.49 -15.37 0.06
CA PHE A 299 -7.51 -15.16 1.11
C PHE A 299 -8.07 -14.33 2.28
N PHE A 300 -8.76 -13.22 2.01
CA PHE A 300 -9.40 -12.45 3.07
C PHE A 300 -10.54 -13.22 3.75
N TRP A 301 -11.28 -14.05 3.03
CA TRP A 301 -12.29 -14.91 3.63
C TRP A 301 -11.68 -15.98 4.56
N MET A 302 -10.55 -16.59 4.19
CA MET A 302 -9.80 -17.51 5.05
C MET A 302 -9.23 -16.80 6.27
N ALA A 303 -8.70 -15.59 6.08
CA ALA A 303 -8.25 -14.73 7.18
C ALA A 303 -9.39 -14.46 8.17
N HIS A 304 -10.57 -14.10 7.67
CA HIS A 304 -11.75 -13.87 8.48
C HIS A 304 -12.14 -15.09 9.34
N ARG A 305 -12.01 -16.30 8.79
CA ARG A 305 -12.34 -17.54 9.51
C ARG A 305 -11.32 -17.90 10.59
N THR A 306 -10.04 -17.67 10.35
CA THR A 306 -8.95 -18.09 11.25
C THR A 306 -8.59 -17.03 12.29
N LEU A 307 -9.00 -15.77 12.09
CA LEU A 307 -8.55 -14.62 12.87
C LEU A 307 -8.77 -14.76 14.39
N LEU A 308 -9.99 -15.06 14.81
CA LEU A 308 -10.32 -15.11 16.26
C LEU A 308 -9.59 -16.23 16.96
N GLY A 309 -9.43 -17.39 16.31
CA GLY A 309 -8.66 -18.50 16.86
C GLY A 309 -7.19 -18.14 17.08
N ASP A 310 -6.60 -17.38 16.17
CA ASP A 310 -5.20 -16.95 16.27
C ASP A 310 -5.01 -15.80 17.27
N ILE A 311 -6.00 -14.90 17.42
CA ILE A 311 -6.00 -13.88 18.47
C ILE A 311 -6.03 -14.57 19.85
N SER A 312 -6.94 -15.52 20.07
CA SER A 312 -7.03 -16.24 21.36
C SER A 312 -5.76 -17.02 21.70
N LYS A 313 -5.10 -17.64 20.70
CA LYS A 313 -3.79 -18.30 20.91
C LYS A 313 -2.70 -17.29 21.29
N THR A 314 -2.75 -16.09 20.73
CA THR A 314 -1.77 -15.04 21.06
C THR A 314 -2.00 -14.53 22.48
N GLU A 315 -3.24 -14.28 22.89
CA GLU A 315 -3.59 -13.88 24.24
C GLU A 315 -3.21 -14.95 25.28
N ALA A 316 -3.47 -16.22 24.99
CA ALA A 316 -3.06 -17.35 25.84
C ALA A 316 -1.54 -17.45 25.99
N ALA A 317 -0.79 -17.22 24.91
CA ALA A 317 0.69 -17.20 24.93
C ALA A 317 1.24 -16.04 25.77
N LEU A 318 0.58 -14.88 25.79
CA LEU A 318 1.00 -13.70 26.55
C LEU A 318 0.63 -13.81 28.04
N THR A 319 -0.49 -14.47 28.38
CA THR A 319 -0.96 -14.61 29.74
C THR A 319 -0.42 -15.86 30.45
N GLY A 320 0.33 -16.71 29.77
CA GLY A 320 0.83 -17.98 30.30
C GLY A 320 -0.27 -19.03 30.58
N THR A 321 -1.51 -18.75 30.15
CA THR A 321 -2.66 -19.66 30.32
C THR A 321 -2.68 -20.63 29.14
N LYS A 322 -2.55 -21.93 29.40
CA LYS A 322 -2.68 -22.95 28.36
C LYS A 322 -4.06 -22.80 27.70
N ALA A 323 -4.07 -22.59 26.38
CA ALA A 323 -5.31 -22.65 25.62
C ALA A 323 -5.98 -24.00 25.86
N GLN A 324 -7.21 -24.00 26.36
CA GLN A 324 -8.03 -25.19 26.43
C GLN A 324 -8.29 -25.66 25.02
N SER A 325 -7.78 -26.84 24.70
CA SER A 325 -7.92 -27.57 23.43
C SER A 325 -9.35 -27.97 23.15
#